data_78cf686b9bd8558ee36bcbd4829853ae
#
_entry.id   78cf686b9bd8558ee36bcbd4829853ae
#
_cell.length_a   1.000
_cell.length_b   1.000
_cell.length_c   1.000
_cell.angle_alpha   90.00
_cell.angle_beta   90.00
_cell.angle_gamma   90.00
#
_symmetry.space_group_name_H-M   'P 1'
#
loop_
_entity.id
_entity.type
_entity.pdbx_description
1 polymer ?
#
loop_
_entity_poly.entity_id
_entity_poly.type
_entity_poly.pdbx_seq_one_letter_code
_entity_poly.pdbx_strand_id
1 'polypeptide(L)'
;AARARGGVAGGVPGGAPSRYLWSAEIYQGANHYGRYLTHGSMQLLADGDPVSAFGSGFRQEGWDWRHIPGTTALEIPMERMKADIRNVDTASGYEEMLLSDEAFAGGVSHRGRDGVFAMELHEHDKYNGSLRARKSWFFFDNRIVCMGSDIENKAEGGVHTTLFQNFLADAADPLVVNGEAVTQFPYRAELAGGAVLRDNLRNAYFVPKGRVVVSKSLQRSLDEETDAPTQNNFATAWIDHGSGSVSGGGYEYMLAVHASDEEAARYARELPYEVLRRDASAHILRDRPSGITGYALFAAGKVGEGLLESVSLPSLVMIGGDGEGLTVSAADPDLRFYEGPSDEVFDADGRRAERSVYSRKWIDNPSGESQLEVVIRGRWQSADDRPECRIEPAGENTALIFTCREGATREVNLIEMK
;
A
#
# COMPACT_ATOMS: atom_id res chain seq x y z
N ALA A 1 0.08 5.84 11.39
CA ALA A 1 0.49 5.99 10.00
C ALA A 1 1.46 4.88 9.65
N ALA A 2 1.01 3.89 8.88
CA ALA A 2 1.90 2.88 8.33
C ALA A 2 2.90 3.58 7.41
N ARG A 3 4.07 3.92 7.91
CA ARG A 3 5.20 4.21 7.04
C ARG A 3 5.70 2.87 6.55
N ALA A 4 5.32 2.51 5.34
CA ALA A 4 6.10 1.56 4.60
C ALA A 4 7.50 2.19 4.43
N ARG A 5 8.47 1.79 5.25
CA ARG A 5 9.87 1.90 4.90
C ARG A 5 10.15 0.80 3.87
N GLY A 6 9.36 0.84 2.82
CA GLY A 6 9.49 -0.04 1.71
C GLY A 6 9.82 0.82 0.52
N GLY A 7 10.88 0.53 -0.12
CA GLY A 7 11.16 0.98 -1.45
C GLY A 7 11.34 2.48 -1.59
N VAL A 8 12.43 2.98 -1.08
CA VAL A 8 13.18 3.87 -1.93
C VAL A 8 13.62 2.99 -3.10
N ALA A 9 13.20 3.29 -4.30
CA ALA A 9 13.80 2.71 -5.49
C ALA A 9 15.32 2.96 -5.40
N GLY A 10 16.08 1.93 -5.16
CA GLY A 10 17.51 2.06 -4.89
C GLY A 10 17.93 1.54 -3.52
N GLY A 11 17.47 0.35 -3.14
CA GLY A 11 17.97 -0.41 -1.99
C GLY A 11 17.23 -0.09 -0.69
N VAL A 12 16.56 -1.09 -0.17
CA VAL A 12 16.05 -1.10 1.20
C VAL A 12 17.25 -1.34 2.11
N PRO A 13 17.70 -0.38 2.93
CA PRO A 13 18.59 -0.73 4.01
C PRO A 13 17.85 -1.73 4.89
N GLY A 14 18.46 -2.85 5.27
CA GLY A 14 17.97 -3.74 6.28
C GLY A 14 17.66 -2.96 7.56
N GLY A 15 16.46 -2.42 7.67
CA GLY A 15 15.97 -1.71 8.83
C GLY A 15 15.31 -2.71 9.77
N ALA A 16 15.42 -2.44 11.07
CA ALA A 16 14.70 -3.19 12.09
C ALA A 16 13.22 -3.33 11.70
N PRO A 17 12.59 -4.50 11.98
CA PRO A 17 11.19 -4.74 11.63
C PRO A 17 10.32 -3.64 12.19
N SER A 18 9.56 -3.02 11.32
CA SER A 18 8.62 -1.98 11.72
C SER A 18 7.44 -2.67 12.40
N ARG A 19 7.21 -2.27 13.65
CA ARG A 19 5.99 -2.66 14.33
C ARG A 19 4.85 -1.87 13.72
N TYR A 20 3.99 -2.50 12.97
CA TYR A 20 2.78 -1.89 12.48
C TYR A 20 1.62 -2.30 13.36
N LEU A 21 1.17 -1.38 14.17
CA LEU A 21 -0.21 -1.38 14.59
C LEU A 21 -0.98 -0.73 13.45
N TRP A 22 -1.92 -1.46 12.87
CA TRP A 22 -2.81 -0.90 11.87
C TRP A 22 -3.78 0.03 12.60
N SER A 23 -3.46 1.28 12.71
CA SER A 23 -4.36 2.30 13.26
C SER A 23 -4.35 3.52 12.36
N ALA A 24 -5.52 4.10 12.16
CA ALA A 24 -5.63 5.46 11.74
C ALA A 24 -5.57 6.33 12.99
N GLU A 25 -4.48 7.05 13.16
CA GLU A 25 -4.44 8.16 14.08
C GLU A 25 -4.78 9.42 13.29
N ILE A 26 -6.00 9.87 13.44
CA ILE A 26 -6.42 11.19 12.95
C ILE A 26 -6.25 12.12 14.13
N TYR A 27 -5.32 13.00 14.03
CA TYR A 27 -4.82 13.67 15.18
C TYR A 27 -5.38 15.06 15.34
N GLN A 28 -5.92 15.33 16.41
CA GLN A 28 -6.46 16.41 17.07
C GLN A 28 -5.69 17.68 17.09
N GLY A 29 -4.83 18.17 17.08
CA GLY A 29 -4.17 19.47 17.15
C GLY A 29 -3.19 19.68 16.01
N ALA A 30 -2.91 18.64 15.24
CA ALA A 30 -1.94 18.68 14.17
C ALA A 30 -2.50 18.25 12.82
N ASN A 31 -3.59 17.49 12.78
CA ASN A 31 -4.24 17.08 11.54
C ASN A 31 -5.68 16.64 11.74
N HIS A 32 -6.63 17.48 11.35
CA HIS A 32 -8.06 17.18 11.42
C HIS A 32 -8.58 16.34 10.27
N TYR A 33 -7.82 16.18 9.17
CA TYR A 33 -8.30 15.63 7.90
C TYR A 33 -7.57 14.36 7.46
N GLY A 34 -6.68 13.83 8.28
CA GLY A 34 -5.80 12.70 7.94
C GLY A 34 -6.47 11.33 7.84
N ARG A 35 -7.79 11.22 7.87
CA ARG A 35 -8.54 9.96 7.91
C ARG A 35 -8.07 8.93 6.88
N TYR A 36 -7.84 9.34 5.64
CA TYR A 36 -7.45 8.44 4.57
C TYR A 36 -5.94 8.10 4.52
N LEU A 37 -5.13 8.64 5.43
CA LEU A 37 -3.71 8.26 5.51
C LEU A 37 -3.48 6.75 5.68
N THR A 38 -4.43 6.05 6.29
CA THR A 38 -4.37 4.60 6.51
C THR A 38 -4.98 3.77 5.39
N HIS A 39 -5.55 4.40 4.37
CA HIS A 39 -6.13 3.71 3.22
C HIS A 39 -5.08 3.30 2.17
N GLY A 40 -3.85 3.03 2.61
CA GLY A 40 -2.74 2.64 1.78
C GLY A 40 -2.05 3.83 1.13
N SER A 41 -1.80 4.89 1.91
CA SER A 41 -1.02 6.04 1.45
C SER A 41 0.40 5.65 1.07
N MET A 42 0.88 6.24 -0.02
CA MET A 42 2.24 6.09 -0.51
C MET A 42 2.88 7.47 -0.59
N GLN A 43 3.95 7.69 0.16
CA GLN A 43 4.74 8.91 0.04
C GLN A 43 6.04 8.61 -0.72
N LEU A 44 6.16 9.18 -1.90
CA LEU A 44 7.37 9.10 -2.71
C LEU A 44 8.28 10.26 -2.33
N LEU A 45 9.42 9.96 -1.71
CA LEU A 45 10.44 10.92 -1.35
C LEU A 45 11.64 10.72 -2.26
N ALA A 46 11.71 11.49 -3.34
CA ALA A 46 12.73 11.35 -4.37
C ALA A 46 13.39 12.67 -4.78
N ASP A 47 12.80 13.79 -4.41
CA ASP A 47 13.25 15.12 -4.84
C ASP A 47 13.53 16.05 -3.65
N GLY A 48 14.36 17.06 -3.92
CA GLY A 48 14.85 18.04 -2.94
C GLY A 48 16.32 17.85 -2.61
N ASP A 49 16.93 18.90 -2.08
CA ASP A 49 18.30 18.88 -1.54
C ASP A 49 18.32 19.60 -0.18
N PRO A 50 18.26 18.84 0.92
CA PRO A 50 18.11 17.39 1.01
C PRO A 50 16.73 16.90 0.54
N VAL A 51 16.62 15.62 0.20
CA VAL A 51 15.34 15.00 -0.16
C VAL A 51 14.31 15.21 0.96
N SER A 52 13.13 15.68 0.59
CA SER A 52 12.07 16.04 1.53
C SER A 52 10.67 15.87 0.94
N ALA A 53 9.65 15.86 1.80
CA ALA A 53 8.26 15.87 1.36
C ALA A 53 7.95 17.10 0.49
N PHE A 54 8.46 18.28 0.89
CA PHE A 54 8.29 19.51 0.14
C PHE A 54 8.96 19.47 -1.24
N GLY A 55 10.18 18.95 -1.32
CA GLY A 55 10.86 18.72 -2.60
C GLY A 55 10.12 17.73 -3.48
N SER A 56 9.47 16.75 -2.87
CA SER A 56 8.75 15.67 -3.53
C SER A 56 7.25 15.94 -3.73
N GLY A 57 6.86 17.20 -3.84
CA GLY A 57 5.52 17.60 -4.31
C GLY A 57 4.49 17.89 -3.23
N PHE A 58 4.78 17.65 -1.96
CA PHE A 58 3.85 18.00 -0.88
C PHE A 58 3.84 19.51 -0.59
N ARG A 59 2.66 20.07 -0.44
CA ARG A 59 2.40 21.38 0.17
C ARG A 59 1.10 21.28 0.95
N GLN A 60 1.10 21.77 2.18
CA GLN A 60 -0.07 21.76 3.04
C GLN A 60 -1.19 22.64 2.48
N GLU A 61 -0.84 23.86 2.07
CA GLU A 61 -1.80 24.80 1.51
C GLU A 61 -2.37 24.25 0.20
N GLY A 62 -3.67 24.06 0.16
CA GLY A 62 -4.40 23.52 -0.98
C GLY A 62 -4.33 22.01 -1.11
N TRP A 63 -3.73 21.28 -0.14
CA TRP A 63 -3.65 19.81 -0.17
C TRP A 63 -5.04 19.20 -0.04
N ASP A 64 -5.44 18.41 -1.04
CA ASP A 64 -6.70 17.68 -0.99
C ASP A 64 -6.52 16.36 -0.23
N TRP A 65 -7.02 16.34 1.00
CA TRP A 65 -6.93 15.19 1.90
C TRP A 65 -7.73 13.97 1.43
N ARG A 66 -8.55 14.10 0.39
CA ARG A 66 -9.25 13.00 -0.27
C ARG A 66 -8.36 12.28 -1.28
N HIS A 67 -7.39 13.00 -1.86
CA HIS A 67 -6.50 12.53 -2.93
C HIS A 67 -5.06 12.29 -2.47
N ILE A 68 -4.88 11.64 -1.33
CA ILE A 68 -3.54 11.25 -0.87
C ILE A 68 -2.98 10.17 -1.79
N PRO A 69 -1.76 10.30 -2.34
CA PRO A 69 -1.20 9.32 -3.26
C PRO A 69 -1.22 7.88 -2.70
N GLY A 70 -1.62 6.93 -3.53
CA GLY A 70 -1.74 5.51 -3.19
C GLY A 70 -3.04 5.11 -2.51
N THR A 71 -3.80 6.04 -1.91
CA THR A 71 -5.03 5.70 -1.17
C THR A 71 -6.17 5.30 -2.09
N THR A 72 -7.00 4.36 -1.61
CA THR A 72 -8.35 4.11 -2.12
C THR A 72 -9.33 4.74 -1.16
N ALA A 73 -10.07 5.74 -1.63
CA ALA A 73 -10.83 6.65 -0.78
C ALA A 73 -12.15 7.08 -1.42
N LEU A 74 -12.96 7.79 -0.66
CA LEU A 74 -14.25 8.34 -1.12
C LEU A 74 -14.13 9.82 -1.46
N GLU A 75 -14.74 10.21 -2.55
CA GLU A 75 -14.98 11.62 -2.89
C GLU A 75 -16.16 12.12 -2.06
N ILE A 76 -15.87 12.72 -0.92
CA ILE A 76 -16.86 13.31 -0.01
C ILE A 76 -16.53 14.79 0.24
N PRO A 77 -17.49 15.60 0.69
CA PRO A 77 -17.20 16.99 1.09
C PRO A 77 -16.08 17.07 2.12
N MET A 78 -15.16 18.03 1.98
CA MET A 78 -13.99 18.17 2.86
C MET A 78 -14.41 18.32 4.34
N GLU A 79 -15.50 19.01 4.60
CA GLU A 79 -16.02 19.22 5.95
C GLU A 79 -16.42 17.89 6.64
N ARG A 80 -16.78 16.86 5.85
CA ARG A 80 -17.09 15.53 6.36
C ARG A 80 -15.84 14.68 6.63
N MET A 81 -14.69 15.14 6.22
CA MET A 81 -13.40 14.51 6.52
C MET A 81 -12.90 14.84 7.93
N LYS A 82 -13.39 15.94 8.51
CA LYS A 82 -12.92 16.39 9.82
C LYS A 82 -13.14 15.31 10.89
N ALA A 83 -12.12 15.09 11.72
CA ALA A 83 -12.17 14.17 12.84
C ALA A 83 -13.26 14.54 13.84
N ASP A 84 -14.10 13.56 14.23
CA ASP A 84 -15.11 13.71 15.29
C ASP A 84 -14.58 13.11 16.59
N ILE A 85 -13.89 13.92 17.37
CA ILE A 85 -13.15 13.50 18.56
C ILE A 85 -14.01 13.56 19.81
N ARG A 86 -14.13 12.44 20.52
CA ARG A 86 -14.93 12.30 21.75
C ARG A 86 -14.16 11.55 22.82
N ASN A 87 -13.17 12.21 23.38
CA ASN A 87 -12.30 11.61 24.38
C ASN A 87 -13.02 11.11 25.61
N VAL A 88 -12.63 9.93 26.09
CA VAL A 88 -13.12 9.30 27.30
C VAL A 88 -12.09 9.22 28.42
N ASP A 89 -10.83 9.44 28.10
CA ASP A 89 -9.76 9.44 29.08
C ASP A 89 -8.81 10.62 28.88
N THR A 90 -8.09 10.97 29.95
CA THR A 90 -7.14 12.08 29.93
C THR A 90 -5.82 11.76 29.25
N ALA A 91 -5.57 10.48 28.96
CA ALA A 91 -4.34 10.03 28.30
C ALA A 91 -4.39 10.28 26.80
N SER A 92 -5.58 10.26 26.20
CA SER A 92 -5.77 10.45 24.77
C SER A 92 -5.72 11.90 24.32
N GLY A 93 -5.83 12.90 25.23
CA GLY A 93 -5.91 14.30 24.80
C GLY A 93 -7.07 14.50 23.83
N TYR A 94 -6.79 14.88 22.59
CA TYR A 94 -7.76 15.04 21.51
C TYR A 94 -7.41 14.13 20.34
N GLU A 95 -7.26 12.87 20.54
CA GLU A 95 -6.90 11.89 19.52
C GLU A 95 -8.14 11.15 19.03
N GLU A 96 -8.23 10.92 17.73
CA GLU A 96 -9.13 9.94 17.17
C GLU A 96 -8.32 8.73 16.72
N MET A 97 -8.44 7.62 17.45
CA MET A 97 -7.79 6.37 17.09
C MET A 97 -8.81 5.37 16.57
N LEU A 98 -8.71 5.08 15.28
CA LEU A 98 -9.52 4.09 14.59
C LEU A 98 -8.67 2.86 14.36
N LEU A 99 -9.00 1.76 15.02
CA LEU A 99 -8.33 0.48 14.84
C LEU A 99 -9.03 -0.30 13.71
N SER A 100 -8.25 -0.87 12.81
CA SER A 100 -8.78 -1.78 11.81
C SER A 100 -9.17 -3.11 12.45
N ASP A 101 -10.23 -3.73 11.96
CA ASP A 101 -10.61 -5.11 12.24
C ASP A 101 -9.89 -6.11 11.32
N GLU A 102 -9.11 -5.62 10.36
CA GLU A 102 -8.29 -6.43 9.46
C GLU A 102 -6.85 -6.49 9.98
N ALA A 103 -6.37 -7.71 10.22
CA ALA A 103 -5.02 -7.93 10.76
C ALA A 103 -3.93 -7.99 9.68
N PHE A 104 -4.31 -8.08 8.40
CA PHE A 104 -3.37 -8.22 7.29
C PHE A 104 -2.84 -6.86 6.83
N ALA A 105 -1.70 -6.45 7.37
CA ALA A 105 -0.96 -5.28 6.89
C ALA A 105 0.54 -5.41 7.20
N GLY A 106 1.35 -5.64 6.18
CA GLY A 106 2.79 -5.80 6.39
C GLY A 106 3.57 -5.96 5.10
N GLY A 107 4.87 -6.22 5.24
CA GLY A 107 5.77 -6.35 4.11
C GLY A 107 6.75 -7.51 4.24
N VAL A 108 7.25 -7.97 3.10
CA VAL A 108 8.36 -8.90 2.98
C VAL A 108 9.48 -8.25 2.16
N SER A 109 10.71 -8.40 2.61
CA SER A 109 11.92 -7.99 1.88
C SER A 109 12.57 -9.21 1.24
N HIS A 110 13.10 -9.07 0.03
CA HIS A 110 13.80 -10.13 -0.67
C HIS A 110 15.23 -9.70 -0.99
N ARG A 111 16.19 -10.43 -0.45
CA ARG A 111 17.64 -10.15 -0.60
C ARG A 111 18.00 -8.70 -0.20
N GLY A 112 17.21 -8.07 0.71
CA GLY A 112 17.40 -6.69 1.14
C GLY A 112 17.24 -5.63 0.05
N ARG A 113 16.69 -5.98 -1.11
CA ARG A 113 16.59 -5.10 -2.29
C ARG A 113 15.18 -4.95 -2.81
N ASP A 114 14.52 -6.06 -3.10
CA ASP A 114 13.17 -6.10 -3.62
C ASP A 114 12.17 -6.32 -2.48
N GLY A 115 10.89 -6.08 -2.69
CA GLY A 115 9.91 -6.25 -1.62
C GLY A 115 8.47 -6.29 -2.11
N VAL A 116 7.60 -6.78 -1.23
CA VAL A 116 6.14 -6.67 -1.35
C VAL A 116 5.59 -6.11 -0.07
N PHE A 117 4.70 -5.14 -0.17
CA PHE A 117 3.83 -4.72 0.91
C PHE A 117 2.38 -4.98 0.51
N ALA A 118 1.56 -5.47 1.43
CA ALA A 118 0.13 -5.61 1.16
C ALA A 118 -0.71 -5.39 2.42
N MET A 119 -1.98 -5.06 2.20
CA MET A 119 -2.94 -4.85 3.27
C MET A 119 -4.37 -5.17 2.83
N GLU A 120 -5.18 -5.55 3.79
CA GLU A 120 -6.63 -5.50 3.68
C GLU A 120 -7.10 -4.17 4.26
N LEU A 121 -7.87 -3.44 3.45
CA LEU A 121 -8.48 -2.18 3.83
C LEU A 121 -9.94 -2.43 4.23
N HIS A 122 -10.32 -1.99 5.41
CA HIS A 122 -11.70 -1.86 5.84
C HIS A 122 -11.86 -0.53 6.58
N GLU A 123 -12.66 0.38 6.01
CA GLU A 123 -12.95 1.65 6.66
C GLU A 123 -13.74 1.43 7.95
N HIS A 124 -13.36 2.14 9.00
CA HIS A 124 -13.97 1.98 10.31
C HIS A 124 -15.46 2.37 10.30
N ASP A 125 -16.29 1.62 11.02
CA ASP A 125 -17.76 1.78 11.09
C ASP A 125 -18.20 3.16 11.59
N LYS A 126 -17.37 3.85 12.35
CA LYS A 126 -17.62 5.23 12.79
C LYS A 126 -17.94 6.18 11.64
N TYR A 127 -17.36 5.94 10.46
CA TYR A 127 -17.56 6.81 9.30
C TYR A 127 -18.46 6.20 8.24
N ASN A 128 -18.20 4.97 7.86
CA ASN A 128 -18.97 4.32 6.80
C ASN A 128 -18.99 2.80 6.97
N GLY A 129 -17.83 2.17 7.24
CA GLY A 129 -17.71 0.73 7.42
C GLY A 129 -17.97 -0.11 6.16
N SER A 130 -18.19 0.49 5.00
CA SER A 130 -18.51 -0.26 3.78
C SER A 130 -17.40 -0.22 2.72
N LEU A 131 -16.44 0.71 2.83
CA LEU A 131 -15.32 0.74 1.92
C LEU A 131 -14.30 -0.34 2.32
N ARG A 132 -14.11 -1.29 1.42
CA ARG A 132 -13.15 -2.38 1.53
C ARG A 132 -12.30 -2.48 0.29
N ALA A 133 -11.08 -2.97 0.44
CA ALA A 133 -10.21 -3.31 -0.67
C ALA A 133 -9.06 -4.22 -0.22
N ARG A 134 -8.51 -5.00 -1.12
CA ARG A 134 -7.21 -5.63 -0.97
C ARG A 134 -6.20 -4.85 -1.80
N LYS A 135 -5.07 -4.53 -1.19
CA LYS A 135 -4.08 -3.65 -1.81
C LYS A 135 -2.69 -4.25 -1.69
N SER A 136 -1.88 -4.12 -2.74
CA SER A 136 -0.48 -4.57 -2.73
C SER A 136 0.42 -3.68 -3.56
N TRP A 137 1.68 -3.60 -3.16
CA TRP A 137 2.76 -2.84 -3.79
C TRP A 137 3.95 -3.76 -3.93
N PHE A 138 4.43 -3.94 -5.16
CA PHE A 138 5.57 -4.75 -5.49
C PHE A 138 6.71 -3.83 -5.91
N PHE A 139 7.83 -3.92 -5.24
CA PHE A 139 8.99 -3.04 -5.39
C PHE A 139 10.12 -3.79 -6.09
N PHE A 140 10.50 -3.31 -7.27
CA PHE A 140 11.60 -3.86 -8.06
C PHE A 140 12.42 -2.73 -8.66
N ASP A 141 13.66 -2.56 -8.20
CA ASP A 141 14.54 -1.50 -8.67
C ASP A 141 13.91 -0.09 -8.51
N ASN A 142 13.74 0.69 -9.58
CA ASN A 142 13.06 1.99 -9.56
C ASN A 142 11.55 1.90 -9.87
N ARG A 143 10.97 0.72 -9.82
CA ARG A 143 9.57 0.45 -10.21
C ARG A 143 8.75 -0.04 -9.03
N ILE A 144 7.54 0.46 -8.95
CA ILE A 144 6.53 0.01 -7.98
C ILE A 144 5.30 -0.39 -8.75
N VAL A 145 4.89 -1.65 -8.67
CA VAL A 145 3.63 -2.11 -9.25
C VAL A 145 2.58 -2.16 -8.15
N CYS A 146 1.51 -1.40 -8.34
CA CYS A 146 0.43 -1.25 -7.38
C CYS A 146 -0.82 -1.97 -7.90
N MET A 147 -1.40 -2.83 -7.07
CA MET A 147 -2.62 -3.55 -7.40
C MET A 147 -3.68 -3.40 -6.32
N GLY A 148 -4.93 -3.36 -6.75
CA GLY A 148 -6.09 -3.46 -5.88
C GLY A 148 -7.12 -4.41 -6.45
N SER A 149 -7.81 -5.12 -5.56
CA SER A 149 -8.96 -5.96 -5.90
C SER A 149 -10.03 -5.86 -4.83
N ASP A 150 -11.17 -6.41 -5.14
CA ASP A 150 -12.27 -6.54 -4.20
C ASP A 150 -12.66 -5.18 -3.56
N ILE A 151 -12.61 -4.12 -4.38
CA ILE A 151 -13.03 -2.80 -3.95
C ILE A 151 -14.54 -2.80 -3.86
N GLU A 152 -15.04 -2.57 -2.66
CA GLU A 152 -16.46 -2.49 -2.35
C GLU A 152 -16.79 -1.20 -1.62
N ASN A 153 -17.91 -0.60 -1.96
CA ASN A 153 -18.49 0.52 -1.23
C ASN A 153 -20.01 0.55 -1.40
N LYS A 154 -20.74 0.83 -0.34
CA LYS A 154 -22.20 0.97 -0.35
C LYS A 154 -22.65 2.38 0.00
N ALA A 155 -21.73 3.23 0.46
CA ALA A 155 -22.04 4.60 0.82
C ALA A 155 -22.10 5.52 -0.41
N GLU A 156 -22.64 6.72 -0.19
CA GLU A 156 -22.58 7.80 -1.16
C GLU A 156 -21.14 8.26 -1.37
N GLY A 157 -20.85 8.73 -2.57
CA GLY A 157 -19.55 9.25 -2.98
C GLY A 157 -18.94 8.43 -4.12
N GLY A 158 -18.01 9.05 -4.82
CA GLY A 158 -17.18 8.35 -5.81
C GLY A 158 -16.04 7.61 -5.11
N VAL A 159 -15.73 6.41 -5.58
CA VAL A 159 -14.55 5.68 -5.12
C VAL A 159 -13.41 5.92 -6.10
N HIS A 160 -12.24 6.25 -5.59
CA HIS A 160 -11.06 6.48 -6.43
C HIS A 160 -9.78 5.92 -5.78
N THR A 161 -8.76 5.68 -6.61
CA THR A 161 -7.39 5.39 -6.15
C THR A 161 -6.46 6.44 -6.72
N THR A 162 -5.84 7.23 -5.85
CA THR A 162 -4.99 8.35 -6.25
C THR A 162 -3.61 7.86 -6.70
N LEU A 163 -3.18 8.30 -7.87
CA LEU A 163 -1.86 8.03 -8.43
C LEU A 163 -0.81 9.01 -7.87
N PHE A 164 -1.09 10.29 -8.01
CA PHE A 164 -0.26 11.37 -7.47
C PHE A 164 -1.10 12.63 -7.19
N GLN A 165 -0.56 13.45 -6.31
CA GLN A 165 -0.97 14.82 -6.06
C GLN A 165 0.29 15.64 -5.78
N ASN A 166 0.67 16.50 -6.72
CA ASN A 166 1.92 17.26 -6.66
C ASN A 166 1.67 18.76 -6.76
N PHE A 167 2.29 19.53 -5.91
CA PHE A 167 2.35 20.98 -6.01
C PHE A 167 3.02 21.41 -7.33
N LEU A 168 2.45 22.44 -7.95
CA LEU A 168 3.00 23.10 -9.12
C LEU A 168 3.54 24.48 -8.72
N ALA A 169 4.84 24.66 -8.78
CA ALA A 169 5.48 25.95 -8.50
C ALA A 169 5.10 26.99 -9.57
N ASP A 170 4.95 26.55 -10.82
CA ASP A 170 4.36 27.32 -11.90
C ASP A 170 3.13 26.56 -12.43
N ALA A 171 2.03 27.27 -12.64
CA ALA A 171 0.83 26.71 -13.27
C ALA A 171 1.10 26.11 -14.66
N ALA A 172 2.15 26.59 -15.34
CA ALA A 172 2.60 26.06 -16.64
C ALA A 172 3.50 24.83 -16.53
N ASP A 173 3.93 24.40 -15.33
CA ASP A 173 4.75 23.20 -15.16
C ASP A 173 4.13 22.03 -15.92
N PRO A 174 4.87 21.36 -16.83
CA PRO A 174 4.27 20.39 -17.73
C PRO A 174 3.96 19.06 -17.02
N LEU A 175 2.80 18.49 -17.37
CA LEU A 175 2.55 17.06 -17.29
C LEU A 175 2.69 16.45 -18.68
N VAL A 176 2.95 15.15 -18.76
CA VAL A 176 2.80 14.41 -20.01
C VAL A 176 1.63 13.45 -19.87
N VAL A 177 0.68 13.54 -20.79
CA VAL A 177 -0.53 12.69 -20.83
C VAL A 177 -0.55 11.97 -22.18
N ASN A 178 -0.37 10.65 -22.16
CA ASN A 178 -0.31 9.79 -23.35
C ASN A 178 0.68 10.31 -24.43
N GLY A 179 1.83 10.81 -23.99
CA GLY A 179 2.91 11.31 -24.85
C GLY A 179 2.80 12.80 -25.22
N GLU A 180 1.72 13.47 -24.85
CA GLU A 180 1.53 14.90 -25.12
C GLU A 180 1.83 15.75 -23.88
N ALA A 181 2.65 16.79 -24.05
CA ALA A 181 2.94 17.74 -22.97
C ALA A 181 1.76 18.69 -22.74
N VAL A 182 1.31 18.78 -21.49
CA VAL A 182 0.18 19.61 -21.06
C VAL A 182 0.70 20.75 -20.19
N THR A 183 0.80 21.93 -20.74
CA THR A 183 1.13 23.19 -20.03
C THR A 183 -0.11 24.00 -19.68
N GLN A 184 -1.25 23.72 -20.28
CA GLN A 184 -2.51 24.43 -20.05
C GLN A 184 -2.90 24.40 -18.57
N PHE A 185 -3.41 25.53 -18.06
CA PHE A 185 -3.97 25.68 -16.73
C PHE A 185 -5.21 26.60 -16.74
N PRO A 186 -6.35 26.20 -16.16
CA PRO A 186 -6.62 24.86 -15.63
C PRO A 186 -6.72 23.81 -16.76
N TYR A 187 -6.49 22.56 -16.37
CA TYR A 187 -6.64 21.41 -17.27
C TYR A 187 -7.38 20.28 -16.56
N ARG A 188 -8.22 19.57 -17.28
CA ARG A 188 -8.85 18.31 -16.83
C ARG A 188 -9.09 17.41 -18.03
N ALA A 189 -8.75 16.16 -17.87
CA ALA A 189 -9.04 15.09 -18.84
C ALA A 189 -9.54 13.84 -18.14
N GLU A 190 -10.42 13.11 -18.81
CA GLU A 190 -10.91 11.80 -18.41
C GLU A 190 -10.50 10.81 -19.50
N LEU A 191 -9.66 9.86 -19.16
CA LEU A 191 -9.05 8.91 -20.06
C LEU A 191 -9.70 7.54 -19.83
N ALA A 192 -10.34 7.01 -20.85
CA ALA A 192 -10.92 5.67 -20.84
C ALA A 192 -9.91 4.64 -21.35
N GLY A 193 -9.87 3.44 -20.73
CA GLY A 193 -9.04 2.34 -21.21
C GLY A 193 -7.59 2.35 -20.76
N GLY A 194 -7.24 3.21 -19.80
CA GLY A 194 -5.91 3.35 -19.23
C GLY A 194 -5.20 4.65 -19.62
N ALA A 195 -3.98 4.83 -19.11
CA ALA A 195 -3.20 6.05 -19.36
C ALA A 195 -1.69 5.80 -19.17
N VAL A 196 -0.89 6.57 -19.88
CA VAL A 196 0.54 6.77 -19.60
C VAL A 196 0.73 8.23 -19.21
N LEU A 197 1.13 8.46 -17.97
CA LEU A 197 1.29 9.80 -17.41
C LEU A 197 2.74 10.01 -16.97
N ARG A 198 3.21 11.25 -17.03
CA ARG A 198 4.42 11.69 -16.36
C ARG A 198 4.12 12.94 -15.58
N ASP A 199 4.41 12.92 -14.29
CA ASP A 199 4.20 14.06 -13.41
C ASP A 199 5.29 15.14 -13.59
N ASN A 200 5.11 16.29 -12.93
CA ASN A 200 6.07 17.40 -12.95
C ASN A 200 7.39 17.08 -12.23
N LEU A 201 7.47 15.97 -11.49
CA LEU A 201 8.66 15.45 -10.81
C LEU A 201 9.34 14.31 -11.59
N ARG A 202 8.95 14.09 -12.84
CA ARG A 202 9.50 13.08 -13.77
C ARG A 202 9.22 11.63 -13.40
N ASN A 203 8.27 11.38 -12.51
CA ASN A 203 7.80 10.02 -12.27
C ASN A 203 6.81 9.62 -13.36
N ALA A 204 6.92 8.41 -13.86
CA ALA A 204 6.05 7.90 -14.92
C ALA A 204 5.07 6.87 -14.35
N TYR A 205 3.79 7.01 -14.72
CA TYR A 205 2.70 6.15 -14.30
C TYR A 205 2.10 5.45 -15.51
N PHE A 206 1.97 4.13 -15.42
CA PHE A 206 1.43 3.29 -16.48
C PHE A 206 0.21 2.57 -15.94
N VAL A 207 -0.96 2.96 -16.41
CA VAL A 207 -2.26 2.37 -16.04
C VAL A 207 -2.78 1.59 -17.23
N PRO A 208 -2.70 0.24 -17.25
CA PRO A 208 -3.07 -0.54 -18.43
C PRO A 208 -4.57 -0.49 -18.75
N LYS A 209 -5.40 -0.35 -17.72
CA LYS A 209 -6.86 -0.37 -17.83
C LYS A 209 -7.50 0.52 -16.77
N GLY A 210 -8.71 0.99 -17.06
CA GLY A 210 -9.51 1.76 -16.12
C GLY A 210 -9.80 3.16 -16.65
N ARG A 211 -10.61 3.89 -15.91
CA ARG A 211 -10.88 5.31 -16.14
C ARG A 211 -9.92 6.13 -15.29
N VAL A 212 -9.11 6.94 -15.92
CA VAL A 212 -8.13 7.80 -15.25
C VAL A 212 -8.54 9.24 -15.42
N VAL A 213 -8.55 9.98 -14.33
CA VAL A 213 -8.78 11.42 -14.35
C VAL A 213 -7.47 12.13 -14.05
N VAL A 214 -7.13 13.13 -14.86
CA VAL A 214 -5.94 13.97 -14.69
C VAL A 214 -6.40 15.42 -14.59
N SER A 215 -5.87 16.16 -13.63
CA SER A 215 -6.22 17.54 -13.39
C SER A 215 -4.99 18.40 -13.10
N LYS A 216 -4.98 19.63 -13.61
CA LYS A 216 -4.14 20.74 -13.14
C LYS A 216 -5.09 21.86 -12.72
N SER A 217 -5.08 22.27 -11.48
CA SER A 217 -6.03 23.26 -10.98
C SER A 217 -5.54 23.98 -9.75
N LEU A 218 -6.14 25.15 -9.49
CA LEU A 218 -6.08 25.78 -8.20
C LEU A 218 -6.96 24.95 -7.24
N GLN A 219 -6.31 24.11 -6.41
CA GLN A 219 -6.98 23.34 -5.38
C GLN A 219 -7.29 24.21 -4.18
N ARG A 220 -8.49 24.02 -3.63
CA ARG A 220 -8.95 24.63 -2.39
C ARG A 220 -9.11 23.56 -1.35
N SER A 221 -8.60 23.83 -0.16
CA SER A 221 -8.61 22.93 0.97
C SER A 221 -8.80 23.69 2.28
N LEU A 222 -8.70 22.96 3.37
CA LEU A 222 -8.66 23.50 4.71
C LEU A 222 -7.30 23.20 5.34
N ASP A 223 -6.81 24.14 6.13
CA ASP A 223 -5.62 23.95 6.95
C ASP A 223 -5.88 22.84 7.98
N GLU A 224 -4.93 21.97 8.14
CA GLU A 224 -5.10 20.73 8.92
C GLU A 224 -5.26 20.96 10.43
N GLU A 225 -4.80 22.09 10.94
CA GLU A 225 -4.87 22.43 12.37
C GLU A 225 -5.96 23.46 12.67
N THR A 226 -6.05 24.49 11.84
CA THR A 226 -6.87 25.68 12.10
C THR A 226 -8.21 25.68 11.38
N ASP A 227 -8.44 24.75 10.46
CA ASP A 227 -9.59 24.71 9.55
C ASP A 227 -9.70 25.95 8.64
N ALA A 228 -8.68 26.78 8.57
CA ALA A 228 -8.69 27.98 7.74
C ALA A 228 -8.65 27.59 6.24
N PRO A 229 -9.40 28.30 5.36
CA PRO A 229 -9.33 28.05 3.93
C PRO A 229 -7.91 28.25 3.38
N THR A 230 -7.42 27.28 2.64
CA THR A 230 -6.14 27.32 1.94
C THR A 230 -6.31 27.02 0.45
N GLN A 231 -5.36 27.41 -0.36
CA GLN A 231 -5.35 27.07 -1.78
C GLN A 231 -3.95 27.12 -2.37
N ASN A 232 -3.71 26.25 -3.37
CA ASN A 232 -2.50 26.29 -4.17
C ASN A 232 -2.70 25.55 -5.50
N ASN A 233 -1.72 25.67 -6.40
CA ASN A 233 -1.76 24.97 -7.69
C ASN A 233 -1.27 23.54 -7.54
N PHE A 234 -2.05 22.59 -8.03
CA PHE A 234 -1.71 21.17 -8.00
C PHE A 234 -1.94 20.48 -9.34
N ALA A 235 -1.14 19.46 -9.58
CA ALA A 235 -1.41 18.40 -10.53
C ALA A 235 -1.83 17.15 -9.75
N THR A 236 -2.96 16.57 -10.13
CA THR A 236 -3.53 15.39 -9.45
C THR A 236 -4.01 14.40 -10.50
N ALA A 237 -3.76 13.11 -10.28
CA ALA A 237 -4.33 12.05 -11.09
C ALA A 237 -4.83 10.89 -10.23
N TRP A 238 -5.94 10.28 -10.64
CA TRP A 238 -6.51 9.14 -9.94
C TRP A 238 -7.23 8.18 -10.90
N ILE A 239 -7.36 6.93 -10.47
CA ILE A 239 -8.22 5.94 -11.12
C ILE A 239 -9.60 6.08 -10.49
N ASP A 240 -10.61 6.30 -11.32
CA ASP A 240 -12.01 6.42 -10.91
C ASP A 240 -12.69 5.06 -10.99
N HIS A 241 -13.18 4.57 -9.85
CA HIS A 241 -13.91 3.30 -9.73
C HIS A 241 -15.43 3.46 -9.86
N GLY A 242 -15.89 4.69 -10.05
CA GLY A 242 -17.31 5.02 -10.16
C GLY A 242 -17.91 5.59 -8.87
N SER A 243 -19.20 5.87 -8.92
CA SER A 243 -19.96 6.47 -7.82
C SER A 243 -21.16 5.63 -7.45
N GLY A 244 -21.62 5.77 -6.18
CA GLY A 244 -22.67 4.94 -5.60
C GLY A 244 -22.15 3.58 -5.15
N SER A 245 -22.94 2.53 -5.31
CA SER A 245 -22.49 1.18 -4.93
C SER A 245 -21.43 0.66 -5.90
N VAL A 246 -20.25 0.39 -5.37
CA VAL A 246 -19.13 -0.25 -6.08
C VAL A 246 -18.98 -1.67 -5.55
N SER A 247 -18.82 -2.64 -6.44
CA SER A 247 -18.60 -4.04 -6.06
C SER A 247 -17.65 -4.71 -7.04
N GLY A 248 -16.68 -5.47 -6.52
CA GLY A 248 -15.67 -6.18 -7.32
C GLY A 248 -14.74 -5.26 -8.09
N GLY A 249 -14.59 -4.02 -7.67
CA GLY A 249 -13.67 -3.07 -8.29
C GLY A 249 -12.21 -3.50 -8.14
N GLY A 250 -11.36 -2.97 -9.00
CA GLY A 250 -9.92 -3.24 -8.92
C GLY A 250 -9.11 -2.32 -9.81
N TYR A 251 -7.81 -2.28 -9.55
CA TYR A 251 -6.88 -1.47 -10.32
C TYR A 251 -5.51 -2.15 -10.43
N GLU A 252 -4.76 -1.66 -11.38
CA GLU A 252 -3.36 -1.98 -11.62
C GLU A 252 -2.68 -0.77 -12.20
N TYR A 253 -1.55 -0.40 -11.65
CA TYR A 253 -0.65 0.56 -12.27
C TYR A 253 0.79 0.31 -11.86
N MET A 254 1.72 0.74 -12.71
CA MET A 254 3.14 0.80 -12.39
C MET A 254 3.57 2.26 -12.28
N LEU A 255 4.32 2.56 -11.24
CA LEU A 255 5.07 3.79 -11.06
C LEU A 255 6.55 3.50 -11.34
N ALA A 256 7.18 4.27 -12.23
CA ALA A 256 8.63 4.28 -12.41
C ALA A 256 9.20 5.64 -11.94
N VAL A 257 10.02 5.58 -10.89
CA VAL A 257 10.57 6.76 -10.23
C VAL A 257 11.67 7.36 -11.11
N HIS A 258 11.59 8.67 -11.39
CA HIS A 258 12.56 9.40 -12.21
C HIS A 258 12.89 8.68 -13.54
N ALA A 259 11.87 8.08 -14.16
CA ALA A 259 12.08 7.37 -15.41
C ALA A 259 12.66 8.29 -16.49
N SER A 260 13.70 7.83 -17.18
CA SER A 260 14.18 8.49 -18.37
C SER A 260 13.12 8.44 -19.49
N ASP A 261 13.24 9.30 -20.49
CA ASP A 261 12.32 9.28 -21.64
C ASP A 261 12.36 7.94 -22.37
N GLU A 262 13.54 7.32 -22.42
CA GLU A 262 13.78 6.02 -23.03
C GLU A 262 13.10 4.88 -22.26
N GLU A 263 13.23 4.88 -20.91
CA GLU A 263 12.53 3.94 -20.05
C GLU A 263 11.02 4.11 -20.13
N ALA A 264 10.52 5.34 -20.06
CA ALA A 264 9.10 5.63 -20.17
C ALA A 264 8.54 5.15 -21.51
N ALA A 265 9.25 5.41 -22.63
CA ALA A 265 8.86 4.94 -23.94
C ALA A 265 8.91 3.41 -24.09
N ARG A 266 9.86 2.75 -23.44
CA ARG A 266 9.96 1.29 -23.40
C ARG A 266 8.78 0.68 -22.64
N TYR A 267 8.50 1.18 -21.43
CA TYR A 267 7.42 0.67 -20.58
C TYR A 267 6.02 0.98 -21.15
N ALA A 268 5.87 2.07 -21.86
CA ALA A 268 4.62 2.37 -22.58
C ALA A 268 4.30 1.34 -23.67
N ARG A 269 5.34 0.69 -24.26
CA ARG A 269 5.16 -0.36 -25.26
C ARG A 269 4.97 -1.74 -24.63
N GLU A 270 5.73 -2.03 -23.58
CA GLU A 270 5.68 -3.31 -22.90
C GLU A 270 6.04 -3.14 -21.42
N LEU A 271 5.09 -3.49 -20.56
CA LEU A 271 5.31 -3.47 -19.12
C LEU A 271 6.31 -4.57 -18.71
N PRO A 272 7.26 -4.26 -17.83
CA PRO A 272 8.33 -5.19 -17.45
C PRO A 272 7.89 -6.25 -16.43
N TYR A 273 6.62 -6.53 -16.32
CA TYR A 273 6.07 -7.51 -15.38
C TYR A 273 4.90 -8.28 -15.99
N GLU A 274 4.47 -9.30 -15.30
CA GLU A 274 3.31 -10.11 -15.61
C GLU A 274 2.47 -10.32 -14.33
N VAL A 275 1.19 -9.99 -14.39
CA VAL A 275 0.23 -10.30 -13.34
C VAL A 275 -0.26 -11.73 -13.54
N LEU A 276 0.13 -12.63 -12.64
CA LEU A 276 -0.27 -14.04 -12.69
C LEU A 276 -1.65 -14.24 -12.05
N ARG A 277 -1.95 -13.45 -11.00
CA ARG A 277 -3.24 -13.50 -10.32
C ARG A 277 -3.55 -12.16 -9.64
N ARG A 278 -4.81 -11.74 -9.70
CA ARG A 278 -5.31 -10.57 -8.97
C ARG A 278 -6.79 -10.78 -8.66
N ASP A 279 -7.07 -11.25 -7.46
CA ASP A 279 -8.42 -11.48 -6.96
C ASP A 279 -8.49 -11.29 -5.43
N ALA A 280 -9.64 -11.58 -4.83
CA ALA A 280 -9.87 -11.47 -3.40
C ALA A 280 -8.97 -12.37 -2.53
N SER A 281 -8.33 -13.38 -3.09
CA SER A 281 -7.50 -14.32 -2.33
C SER A 281 -6.00 -14.07 -2.51
N ALA A 282 -5.58 -13.45 -3.62
CA ALA A 282 -4.17 -13.23 -3.89
C ALA A 282 -3.90 -12.14 -4.93
N HIS A 283 -2.78 -11.44 -4.77
CA HIS A 283 -2.11 -10.70 -5.82
C HIS A 283 -0.74 -11.32 -6.07
N ILE A 284 -0.49 -11.79 -7.29
CA ILE A 284 0.74 -12.48 -7.67
C ILE A 284 1.30 -11.83 -8.92
N LEU A 285 2.56 -11.43 -8.84
CA LEU A 285 3.23 -10.70 -9.89
C LEU A 285 4.64 -11.25 -10.11
N ARG A 286 5.01 -11.43 -11.38
CA ARG A 286 6.36 -11.77 -11.79
C ARG A 286 7.03 -10.56 -12.44
N ASP A 287 8.15 -10.12 -11.89
CA ASP A 287 9.01 -9.15 -12.52
C ASP A 287 9.86 -9.85 -13.60
N ARG A 288 9.75 -9.42 -14.85
CA ARG A 288 10.44 -10.08 -15.97
C ARG A 288 11.95 -9.88 -15.95
N PRO A 289 12.48 -8.66 -15.65
CA PRO A 289 13.92 -8.42 -15.62
C PRO A 289 14.65 -9.24 -14.55
N SER A 290 14.11 -9.34 -13.34
CA SER A 290 14.74 -10.08 -12.23
C SER A 290 14.35 -11.55 -12.19
N GLY A 291 13.24 -11.93 -12.84
CA GLY A 291 12.65 -13.26 -12.73
C GLY A 291 11.99 -13.56 -11.38
N ILE A 292 11.99 -12.60 -10.45
CA ILE A 292 11.40 -12.75 -9.11
C ILE A 292 9.87 -12.74 -9.22
N THR A 293 9.23 -13.64 -8.48
CA THR A 293 7.78 -13.65 -8.30
C THR A 293 7.45 -13.23 -6.87
N GLY A 294 6.63 -12.20 -6.74
CA GLY A 294 6.08 -11.73 -5.47
C GLY A 294 4.63 -12.21 -5.30
N TYR A 295 4.27 -12.57 -4.08
CA TYR A 295 2.97 -13.10 -3.71
C TYR A 295 2.45 -12.33 -2.48
N ALA A 296 1.32 -11.67 -2.60
CA ALA A 296 0.51 -11.18 -1.50
C ALA A 296 -0.72 -12.11 -1.38
N LEU A 297 -0.75 -12.93 -0.37
CA LEU A 297 -1.72 -14.00 -0.19
C LEU A 297 -2.67 -13.65 0.96
N PHE A 298 -3.85 -13.19 0.64
CA PHE A 298 -4.90 -12.81 1.60
C PHE A 298 -5.65 -14.02 2.18
N ALA A 299 -5.45 -15.20 1.61
CA ALA A 299 -6.03 -16.45 2.07
C ALA A 299 -5.00 -17.57 2.09
N ALA A 300 -5.11 -18.45 3.10
CA ALA A 300 -4.38 -19.70 3.14
C ALA A 300 -4.87 -20.69 2.08
N GLY A 301 -4.04 -21.65 1.73
CA GLY A 301 -4.40 -22.77 0.86
C GLY A 301 -3.56 -22.92 -0.39
N LYS A 302 -4.13 -23.55 -1.41
CA LYS A 302 -3.46 -23.79 -2.68
C LYS A 302 -3.31 -22.51 -3.48
N VAL A 303 -2.09 -22.24 -3.94
CA VAL A 303 -1.74 -21.11 -4.80
C VAL A 303 -1.61 -21.56 -6.25
N GLY A 304 -0.68 -22.45 -6.53
CA GLY A 304 -0.53 -23.08 -7.84
C GLY A 304 0.14 -22.21 -8.91
N GLU A 305 0.59 -21.00 -8.57
CA GLU A 305 1.25 -20.07 -9.49
C GLU A 305 2.78 -20.07 -9.31
N GLY A 306 3.51 -20.05 -10.41
CA GLY A 306 4.96 -20.09 -10.38
C GLY A 306 5.49 -21.32 -9.65
N LEU A 307 6.43 -21.13 -8.73
CA LEU A 307 6.99 -22.20 -7.89
C LEU A 307 6.20 -22.43 -6.60
N LEU A 308 5.31 -21.55 -6.21
CA LEU A 308 4.54 -21.66 -4.97
C LEU A 308 3.33 -22.59 -5.14
N GLU A 309 3.28 -23.66 -4.37
CA GLU A 309 2.16 -24.62 -4.41
C GLU A 309 1.07 -24.25 -3.39
N SER A 310 1.45 -23.98 -2.14
CA SER A 310 0.50 -23.63 -1.09
C SER A 310 1.14 -22.88 0.07
N VAL A 311 0.29 -22.24 0.88
CA VAL A 311 0.66 -21.65 2.19
C VAL A 311 -0.36 -22.03 3.26
N SER A 312 0.10 -22.16 4.50
CA SER A 312 -0.77 -22.53 5.63
C SER A 312 -1.51 -21.35 6.26
N LEU A 313 -1.03 -20.12 6.02
CA LEU A 313 -1.59 -18.87 6.56
C LEU A 313 -1.64 -17.80 5.46
N PRO A 314 -2.52 -16.77 5.57
CA PRO A 314 -2.35 -15.53 4.82
C PRO A 314 -0.93 -14.99 5.02
N SER A 315 -0.24 -14.63 3.96
CA SER A 315 1.19 -14.35 4.04
C SER A 315 1.72 -13.57 2.85
N LEU A 316 2.93 -13.07 3.00
CA LEU A 316 3.70 -12.47 1.91
C LEU A 316 4.88 -13.39 1.60
N VAL A 317 5.07 -13.70 0.32
CA VAL A 317 6.16 -14.57 -0.14
C VAL A 317 6.84 -13.93 -1.34
N MET A 318 8.16 -14.06 -1.44
CA MET A 318 8.91 -13.76 -2.65
C MET A 318 9.82 -14.93 -2.99
N ILE A 319 9.88 -15.28 -4.27
CA ILE A 319 10.70 -16.37 -4.78
C ILE A 319 11.50 -15.87 -5.98
N GLY A 320 12.81 -15.95 -5.89
CA GLY A 320 13.70 -15.60 -6.98
C GLY A 320 14.91 -16.53 -7.05
N GLY A 321 15.43 -16.77 -8.25
CA GLY A 321 16.60 -17.61 -8.48
C GLY A 321 17.65 -16.94 -9.35
N ASP A 322 18.90 -17.39 -9.27
CA ASP A 322 20.03 -16.91 -10.08
C ASP A 322 20.58 -17.97 -11.04
N GLY A 323 19.85 -19.08 -11.19
CA GLY A 323 20.21 -20.21 -12.05
C GLY A 323 20.95 -21.33 -11.34
N GLU A 324 21.53 -21.10 -10.15
CA GLU A 324 22.19 -22.12 -9.32
C GLU A 324 21.35 -22.51 -8.10
N GLY A 325 20.38 -21.65 -7.71
CA GLY A 325 19.53 -21.87 -6.55
C GLY A 325 18.32 -20.94 -6.52
N LEU A 326 17.56 -21.04 -5.43
CA LEU A 326 16.42 -20.18 -5.13
C LEU A 326 16.65 -19.46 -3.81
N THR A 327 16.19 -18.22 -3.72
CA THR A 327 15.92 -17.57 -2.43
C THR A 327 14.42 -17.49 -2.23
N VAL A 328 13.96 -17.91 -1.07
CA VAL A 328 12.57 -17.80 -0.63
C VAL A 328 12.53 -16.89 0.58
N SER A 329 11.79 -15.80 0.48
CA SER A 329 11.54 -14.87 1.58
C SER A 329 10.06 -14.91 1.93
N ALA A 330 9.72 -14.99 3.21
CA ALA A 330 8.35 -15.10 3.69
C ALA A 330 8.12 -14.24 4.94
N ALA A 331 6.90 -13.75 5.11
CA ALA A 331 6.45 -13.04 6.31
C ALA A 331 4.97 -13.30 6.58
N ASP A 332 4.62 -13.42 7.86
CA ASP A 332 3.25 -13.32 8.33
C ASP A 332 3.01 -11.85 8.72
N PRO A 333 2.12 -11.11 8.04
CA PRO A 333 1.87 -9.71 8.34
C PRO A 333 1.00 -9.50 9.58
N ASP A 334 0.31 -10.53 10.07
CA ASP A 334 -0.49 -10.47 11.29
C ASP A 334 0.44 -10.47 12.52
N LEU A 335 0.45 -9.37 13.23
CA LEU A 335 1.29 -9.18 14.42
C LEU A 335 0.75 -9.89 15.66
N ARG A 336 -0.51 -10.33 15.67
CA ARG A 336 -1.16 -11.06 16.77
C ARG A 336 -0.97 -10.41 18.14
N PHE A 337 -1.07 -9.08 18.20
CA PHE A 337 -0.95 -8.33 19.45
C PHE A 337 -2.11 -8.58 20.39
N TYR A 338 -3.29 -8.77 19.83
CA TYR A 338 -4.53 -8.91 20.60
C TYR A 338 -5.49 -9.85 19.88
N GLU A 339 -5.88 -10.89 20.57
CA GLU A 339 -6.90 -11.85 20.17
C GLU A 339 -8.02 -11.84 21.22
N GLY A 340 -8.90 -10.87 21.14
CA GLY A 340 -9.98 -10.70 22.12
C GLY A 340 -11.18 -9.98 21.55
N PRO A 341 -12.23 -9.81 22.36
CA PRO A 341 -13.40 -9.02 21.95
C PRO A 341 -13.00 -7.56 21.74
N SER A 342 -13.77 -6.86 20.90
CA SER A 342 -13.61 -5.42 20.74
C SER A 342 -13.56 -4.71 22.10
N ASP A 343 -12.57 -3.88 22.32
CA ASP A 343 -12.41 -3.04 23.49
C ASP A 343 -12.82 -1.57 23.25
N GLU A 344 -13.61 -1.36 22.18
CA GLU A 344 -14.26 -0.09 21.86
C GLU A 344 -15.17 0.36 23.00
N VAL A 345 -15.20 1.66 23.25
CA VAL A 345 -15.99 2.28 24.32
C VAL A 345 -17.09 3.12 23.68
N PHE A 346 -18.29 3.05 24.27
CA PHE A 346 -19.44 3.83 23.81
C PHE A 346 -19.99 4.68 24.96
N ASP A 347 -20.44 5.88 24.65
CA ASP A 347 -21.10 6.77 25.61
C ASP A 347 -22.55 6.30 25.90
N ALA A 348 -23.23 7.03 26.77
CA ALA A 348 -24.60 6.71 27.16
C ALA A 348 -25.63 6.79 26.01
N ASP A 349 -25.30 7.53 24.95
CA ASP A 349 -26.11 7.67 23.76
C ASP A 349 -25.78 6.61 22.68
N GLY A 350 -24.86 5.68 23.01
CA GLY A 350 -24.42 4.63 22.10
C GLY A 350 -23.46 5.13 21.01
N ARG A 351 -22.84 6.28 21.18
CA ARG A 351 -21.82 6.80 20.27
C ARG A 351 -20.45 6.33 20.69
N ARG A 352 -19.62 5.98 19.71
CA ARG A 352 -18.24 5.59 19.99
C ARG A 352 -17.50 6.74 20.67
N ALA A 353 -16.80 6.44 21.73
CA ALA A 353 -15.95 7.36 22.45
C ALA A 353 -14.47 7.00 22.21
N GLU A 354 -13.61 8.02 22.15
CA GLU A 354 -12.20 7.82 21.86
C GLU A 354 -11.47 7.26 23.07
N ARG A 355 -10.70 6.23 22.84
CA ARG A 355 -9.81 5.63 23.81
C ARG A 355 -8.42 5.53 23.24
N SER A 356 -7.46 6.18 23.90
CA SER A 356 -6.08 6.12 23.45
C SER A 356 -5.57 4.68 23.36
N VAL A 357 -4.80 4.39 22.32
CA VAL A 357 -4.09 3.11 22.20
C VAL A 357 -3.16 2.90 23.39
N TYR A 358 -2.58 3.97 23.93
CA TYR A 358 -1.68 3.92 25.09
C TYR A 358 -2.37 3.57 26.41
N SER A 359 -3.69 3.69 26.49
CA SER A 359 -4.49 3.25 27.65
C SER A 359 -5.05 1.83 27.51
N ARG A 360 -4.80 1.17 26.38
CA ARG A 360 -5.26 -0.20 26.13
C ARG A 360 -4.28 -1.20 26.72
N LYS A 361 -4.79 -2.21 27.45
CA LYS A 361 -3.97 -3.19 28.17
C LYS A 361 -3.06 -4.03 27.27
N TRP A 362 -3.41 -4.16 26.01
CA TRP A 362 -2.69 -4.99 25.05
C TRP A 362 -1.58 -4.25 24.30
N ILE A 363 -1.43 -2.93 24.47
CA ILE A 363 -0.42 -2.14 23.75
C ILE A 363 1.02 -2.62 24.03
N ASP A 364 1.26 -3.13 25.22
CA ASP A 364 2.57 -3.64 25.63
C ASP A 364 2.73 -5.15 25.39
N ASN A 365 1.73 -5.80 24.78
CA ASN A 365 1.85 -7.21 24.47
C ASN A 365 2.97 -7.43 23.44
N PRO A 366 3.78 -8.49 23.59
CA PRO A 366 4.65 -8.91 22.51
C PRO A 366 3.82 -9.41 21.33
N SER A 367 4.36 -9.30 20.13
CA SER A 367 3.78 -9.97 18.96
C SER A 367 3.67 -11.47 19.20
N GLY A 368 2.55 -12.06 18.81
CA GLY A 368 2.37 -13.50 18.80
C GLY A 368 3.30 -14.18 17.81
N GLU A 369 3.57 -15.47 18.03
CA GLU A 369 4.36 -16.31 17.13
C GLU A 369 3.44 -17.18 16.28
N SER A 370 3.77 -17.35 14.99
CA SER A 370 3.07 -18.28 14.10
C SER A 370 4.05 -19.20 13.37
N GLN A 371 3.52 -20.35 12.93
CA GLN A 371 4.25 -21.27 12.05
C GLN A 371 3.64 -21.17 10.64
N LEU A 372 4.41 -20.57 9.74
CA LEU A 372 4.03 -20.43 8.34
C LEU A 372 4.68 -21.54 7.52
N GLU A 373 3.87 -22.47 7.02
CA GLU A 373 4.33 -23.45 6.05
C GLU A 373 4.16 -22.89 4.63
N VAL A 374 5.24 -22.91 3.87
CA VAL A 374 5.32 -22.50 2.46
C VAL A 374 5.75 -23.74 1.66
N VAL A 375 4.88 -24.28 0.83
CA VAL A 375 5.18 -25.44 -0.02
C VAL A 375 5.59 -24.95 -1.40
N ILE A 376 6.78 -25.32 -1.83
CA ILE A 376 7.32 -25.00 -3.16
C ILE A 376 7.53 -26.24 -3.99
N ARG A 377 7.33 -26.12 -5.31
CA ARG A 377 7.50 -27.21 -6.27
C ARG A 377 8.96 -27.63 -6.39
N GLY A 378 9.17 -28.93 -6.50
CA GLY A 378 10.50 -29.53 -6.62
C GLY A 378 11.13 -29.90 -5.29
N ARG A 379 12.27 -30.57 -5.36
CA ARG A 379 13.02 -31.04 -4.19
C ARG A 379 14.19 -30.12 -3.93
N TRP A 380 14.16 -29.47 -2.78
CA TRP A 380 15.12 -28.44 -2.40
C TRP A 380 15.74 -28.78 -1.04
N GLN A 381 17.00 -28.39 -0.86
CA GLN A 381 17.68 -28.40 0.43
C GLN A 381 18.30 -27.04 0.69
N SER A 382 18.61 -26.76 1.96
CA SER A 382 19.27 -25.52 2.33
C SER A 382 20.66 -25.41 1.71
N ALA A 383 20.96 -24.23 1.20
CA ALA A 383 22.33 -23.81 0.92
C ALA A 383 23.00 -23.18 2.15
N ASP A 384 22.20 -22.78 3.15
CA ASP A 384 22.66 -22.12 4.37
C ASP A 384 23.04 -23.16 5.44
N ASP A 385 24.12 -22.90 6.19
CA ASP A 385 24.55 -23.75 7.32
C ASP A 385 23.53 -23.75 8.48
N ARG A 386 22.80 -22.63 8.62
CA ARG A 386 21.76 -22.41 9.64
C ARG A 386 20.55 -21.71 9.02
N PRO A 387 19.67 -22.47 8.35
CA PRO A 387 18.50 -21.88 7.71
C PRO A 387 17.52 -21.28 8.75
N GLU A 388 16.87 -20.20 8.38
CA GLU A 388 15.83 -19.56 9.23
C GLU A 388 14.48 -20.32 9.21
N CYS A 389 14.42 -21.48 8.60
CA CYS A 389 13.25 -22.33 8.54
C CYS A 389 13.61 -23.81 8.68
N ARG A 390 12.63 -24.63 9.04
CA ARG A 390 12.72 -26.09 8.95
C ARG A 390 12.32 -26.52 7.54
N ILE A 391 13.07 -27.42 6.94
CA ILE A 391 12.84 -27.91 5.57
C ILE A 391 12.44 -29.38 5.64
N GLU A 392 11.28 -29.71 5.07
CA GLU A 392 10.73 -31.07 5.08
C GLU A 392 10.26 -31.48 3.69
N PRO A 393 10.34 -32.78 3.35
CA PRO A 393 9.75 -33.31 2.12
C PRO A 393 8.22 -33.20 2.18
N ALA A 394 7.58 -32.74 1.09
CA ALA A 394 6.13 -32.70 0.90
C ALA A 394 5.75 -33.44 -0.40
N GLY A 395 5.93 -34.74 -0.43
CA GLY A 395 5.79 -35.55 -1.63
C GLY A 395 6.92 -35.28 -2.63
N GLU A 396 6.57 -34.80 -3.82
CA GLU A 396 7.53 -34.33 -4.83
C GLU A 396 7.95 -32.87 -4.64
N ASN A 397 7.38 -32.20 -3.64
CA ASN A 397 7.60 -30.79 -3.29
C ASN A 397 8.43 -30.68 -2.01
N THR A 398 8.75 -29.43 -1.64
CA THR A 398 9.46 -29.09 -0.41
C THR A 398 8.62 -28.16 0.42
N ALA A 399 8.43 -28.48 1.70
CA ALA A 399 7.81 -27.61 2.70
C ALA A 399 8.88 -26.84 3.46
N LEU A 400 8.73 -25.52 3.52
CA LEU A 400 9.53 -24.59 4.29
C LEU A 400 8.68 -24.09 5.45
N ILE A 401 9.06 -24.38 6.69
CA ILE A 401 8.30 -24.02 7.88
C ILE A 401 9.03 -22.91 8.61
N PHE A 402 8.53 -21.69 8.46
CA PHE A 402 9.08 -20.50 9.06
C PHE A 402 8.43 -20.20 10.41
N THR A 403 9.22 -19.85 11.41
CA THR A 403 8.72 -19.26 12.65
C THR A 403 8.65 -17.75 12.47
N CYS A 404 7.44 -17.22 12.31
CA CYS A 404 7.18 -15.82 12.07
C CYS A 404 6.84 -15.10 13.38
N ARG A 405 7.37 -13.89 13.54
CA ARG A 405 7.13 -13.03 14.68
C ARG A 405 7.41 -11.58 14.30
N GLU A 406 6.63 -10.65 14.84
CA GLU A 406 6.80 -9.20 14.66
C GLU A 406 6.74 -8.74 13.19
N GLY A 407 6.08 -9.49 12.31
CA GLY A 407 6.01 -9.21 10.87
C GLY A 407 7.39 -9.26 10.18
N ALA A 408 8.40 -9.85 10.84
CA ALA A 408 9.75 -9.90 10.31
C ALA A 408 9.84 -10.85 9.11
N THR A 409 10.59 -10.42 8.08
CA THR A 409 10.96 -11.30 6.98
C THR A 409 11.84 -12.45 7.47
N ARG A 410 11.53 -13.65 7.01
CA ARG A 410 12.39 -14.84 7.10
C ARG A 410 12.85 -15.19 5.70
N GLU A 411 14.13 -15.54 5.57
CA GLU A 411 14.72 -15.83 4.27
C GLU A 411 15.56 -17.12 4.32
N VAL A 412 15.52 -17.90 3.24
CA VAL A 412 16.33 -19.10 3.09
C VAL A 412 16.83 -19.22 1.66
N ASN A 413 18.10 -19.60 1.51
CA ASN A 413 18.70 -19.96 0.24
C ASN A 413 18.67 -21.48 0.03
N LEU A 414 18.26 -21.89 -1.16
CA LEU A 414 18.00 -23.28 -1.49
C LEU A 414 18.78 -23.71 -2.73
N ILE A 415 19.24 -24.95 -2.74
CA ILE A 415 19.79 -25.61 -3.91
C ILE A 415 18.94 -26.84 -4.27
N GLU A 416 18.82 -27.12 -5.56
CA GLU A 416 18.02 -28.23 -6.05
C GLU A 416 18.67 -29.56 -5.68
N MET A 417 17.90 -30.49 -5.16
CA MET A 417 18.34 -31.86 -4.91
C MET A 417 18.34 -32.65 -6.22
N LYS A 418 19.49 -33.17 -6.59
CA LYS A 418 19.67 -34.02 -7.79
C LYS A 418 19.03 -35.39 -7.62
#